data_5a53b7e1a1c2c07235819c239017bf55
#
_entry.id   5a53b7e1a1c2c07235819c239017bf55
#
_cell.length_a   1.000
_cell.length_b   1.000
_cell.length_c   1.000
_cell.angle_alpha   90.00
_cell.angle_beta   90.00
_cell.angle_gamma   90.00
#
_symmetry.space_group_name_H-M   'P 1'
#
loop_
_entity.id
_entity.type
_entity.pdbx_description
1 polymer ?
#
loop_
_entity_poly.entity_id
_entity_poly.type
_entity_poly.pdbx_seq_one_letter_code
_entity_poly.pdbx_strand_id
1 'polypeptide(L)'
;MNIITAYATKNDCYKAARKMKPAGIVVHSTGANNPYLKRYVDAPDEVGVNQYGNHWNNPASVMKRSVCVHSFIGYDKNGAVRVANILPYNYCCWGVGSGSKGSYNYNPAYIQFEMCEDGLTNKAYFEAVRDTAIEYCAYLCKEYGLSVDNIVSHREAHALGYGSNHGDPDNWWKNFSYTMDMFRAAVKAKLAAQDKPAEQPKPSKDKTLYRVQTGAFSKKSNATALADKLKAAGFDTYIVQSGNLYKVQVGAYSVKANADAMAAKLKAAGYDTFITTKSGTAVGADTCLLYTSPSPRDPKTS
;
A
#
# COMPACT_ATOMS: atom_id res chain seq x y z
N MET A 1 2.93 -0.61 3.63
CA MET A 1 2.34 0.74 3.89
C MET A 1 2.02 0.88 5.37
N ASN A 2 2.35 2.02 5.99
CA ASN A 2 2.01 2.28 7.40
C ASN A 2 0.72 3.11 7.46
N ILE A 3 -0.40 2.49 7.83
CA ILE A 3 -1.74 3.10 7.90
C ILE A 3 -2.05 3.42 9.37
N ILE A 4 -2.46 4.67 9.66
CA ILE A 4 -2.99 5.07 10.96
C ILE A 4 -4.37 4.42 11.09
N THR A 5 -4.63 3.69 12.18
CA THR A 5 -5.96 3.14 12.46
C THR A 5 -6.60 3.94 13.59
N ALA A 6 -7.69 4.66 13.28
CA ALA A 6 -8.40 5.54 14.20
C ALA A 6 -9.92 5.48 13.95
N TYR A 7 -10.55 4.35 14.31
CA TYR A 7 -11.97 4.13 14.01
C TYR A 7 -12.88 5.18 14.61
N ALA A 8 -13.76 5.71 13.78
CA ALA A 8 -14.74 6.74 14.11
C ALA A 8 -15.93 6.13 14.87
N THR A 9 -15.70 5.60 16.08
CA THR A 9 -16.64 4.79 16.86
C THR A 9 -17.90 5.55 17.29
N LYS A 10 -17.86 6.88 17.29
CA LYS A 10 -19.02 7.74 17.57
C LYS A 10 -19.85 8.05 16.33
N ASN A 11 -19.33 7.81 15.12
CA ASN A 11 -20.04 8.03 13.86
C ASN A 11 -21.19 7.03 13.71
N ASP A 12 -22.32 7.47 13.23
CA ASP A 12 -23.52 6.63 13.07
C ASP A 12 -23.32 5.50 12.07
N CYS A 13 -22.47 5.70 11.03
CA CYS A 13 -22.10 4.67 10.08
C CYS A 13 -21.31 3.52 10.76
N TYR A 14 -20.37 3.85 11.66
CA TYR A 14 -19.65 2.85 12.43
C TYR A 14 -20.60 2.07 13.34
N LYS A 15 -21.52 2.78 14.04
CA LYS A 15 -22.51 2.16 14.94
C LYS A 15 -23.50 1.26 14.20
N ALA A 16 -23.87 1.61 12.96
CA ALA A 16 -24.71 0.79 12.12
C ALA A 16 -24.07 -0.57 11.80
N ALA A 17 -22.74 -0.64 11.75
CA ALA A 17 -21.92 -1.84 11.64
C ALA A 17 -22.36 -2.81 10.51
N ARG A 18 -23.00 -2.28 9.46
CA ARG A 18 -23.50 -3.06 8.33
C ARG A 18 -22.33 -3.69 7.59
N LYS A 19 -22.32 -5.02 7.49
CA LYS A 19 -21.22 -5.76 6.88
C LYS A 19 -21.27 -5.72 5.35
N MET A 20 -20.06 -5.74 4.75
CA MET A 20 -19.87 -5.85 3.32
C MET A 20 -18.70 -6.76 2.97
N LYS A 21 -18.70 -7.23 1.73
CA LYS A 21 -17.51 -7.76 1.05
C LYS A 21 -17.11 -6.72 -0.01
N PRO A 22 -15.90 -6.17 0.04
CA PRO A 22 -15.46 -5.19 -0.95
C PRO A 22 -15.49 -5.75 -2.37
N ALA A 23 -16.05 -4.98 -3.31
CA ALA A 23 -16.13 -5.30 -4.73
C ALA A 23 -15.31 -4.34 -5.61
N GLY A 24 -14.87 -3.21 -5.06
CA GLY A 24 -14.08 -2.19 -5.74
C GLY A 24 -13.71 -1.03 -4.81
N ILE A 25 -13.25 0.06 -5.39
CA ILE A 25 -12.79 1.25 -4.68
C ILE A 25 -13.42 2.49 -5.31
N VAL A 26 -14.00 3.40 -4.49
CA VAL A 26 -14.34 4.76 -4.93
C VAL A 26 -13.30 5.74 -4.38
N VAL A 27 -12.75 6.52 -5.28
CA VAL A 27 -11.79 7.58 -4.98
C VAL A 27 -12.53 8.90 -4.89
N HIS A 28 -12.37 9.61 -3.76
CA HIS A 28 -12.95 10.91 -3.50
C HIS A 28 -11.88 11.97 -3.24
N SER A 29 -12.28 13.22 -3.24
CA SER A 29 -11.54 14.31 -2.62
C SER A 29 -12.49 15.22 -1.82
N THR A 30 -11.98 15.80 -0.74
CA THR A 30 -12.82 16.39 0.33
C THR A 30 -13.63 17.61 -0.06
N GLY A 31 -13.37 18.23 -1.20
CA GLY A 31 -14.03 19.48 -1.62
C GLY A 31 -13.83 20.63 -0.63
N ALA A 32 -12.86 20.51 0.29
CA ALA A 32 -12.58 21.48 1.33
C ALA A 32 -11.09 21.80 1.36
N ASN A 33 -10.74 23.08 1.31
CA ASN A 33 -9.35 23.54 1.34
C ASN A 33 -8.72 23.30 2.73
N ASN A 34 -8.45 22.03 3.06
CA ASN A 34 -7.78 21.62 4.28
C ASN A 34 -7.02 20.30 4.08
N PRO A 35 -5.67 20.35 3.87
CA PRO A 35 -4.86 19.18 3.60
C PRO A 35 -4.55 18.32 4.82
N TYR A 36 -4.96 18.72 6.02
CA TYR A 36 -4.55 18.08 7.27
C TYR A 36 -5.56 17.01 7.73
N LEU A 37 -5.08 15.81 8.01
CA LEU A 37 -5.86 14.69 8.53
C LEU A 37 -6.62 15.06 9.82
N LYS A 38 -6.05 15.89 10.69
CA LYS A 38 -6.70 16.32 11.94
C LYS A 38 -8.07 16.97 11.73
N ARG A 39 -8.35 17.51 10.52
CA ARG A 39 -9.67 18.06 10.20
C ARG A 39 -10.75 16.99 10.16
N TYR A 40 -10.40 15.77 9.81
CA TYR A 40 -11.32 14.68 9.51
C TYR A 40 -11.21 13.51 10.49
N VAL A 41 -10.04 13.29 11.06
CA VAL A 41 -9.66 12.11 11.84
C VAL A 41 -9.42 12.48 13.30
N ASP A 42 -9.96 11.69 14.21
CA ASP A 42 -9.78 11.85 15.67
C ASP A 42 -8.65 10.92 16.15
N ALA A 43 -7.42 11.37 16.01
CA ALA A 43 -6.20 10.67 16.44
C ALA A 43 -5.12 11.70 16.78
N PRO A 44 -5.26 12.46 17.87
CA PRO A 44 -4.40 13.61 18.17
C PRO A 44 -2.90 13.26 18.24
N ASP A 45 -2.57 12.08 18.71
CA ASP A 45 -1.17 11.62 18.81
C ASP A 45 -0.51 11.39 17.45
N GLU A 46 -1.30 11.10 16.41
CA GLU A 46 -0.82 10.81 15.06
C GLU A 46 -1.02 11.99 14.11
N VAL A 47 -2.22 12.58 14.10
CA VAL A 47 -2.60 13.60 13.11
C VAL A 47 -2.63 15.02 13.66
N GLY A 48 -2.48 15.20 14.97
CA GLY A 48 -2.57 16.49 15.66
C GLY A 48 -3.99 16.79 16.18
N VAL A 49 -4.07 17.79 17.06
CA VAL A 49 -5.33 18.17 17.72
C VAL A 49 -6.25 18.92 16.76
N ASN A 50 -7.52 18.51 16.70
CA ASN A 50 -8.60 19.26 16.05
C ASN A 50 -9.29 20.17 17.09
N GLN A 51 -8.94 21.45 17.12
CA GLN A 51 -9.46 22.42 18.09
C GLN A 51 -10.97 22.70 17.92
N TYR A 52 -11.54 22.41 16.75
CA TYR A 52 -12.95 22.70 16.46
C TYR A 52 -13.87 21.51 16.72
N GLY A 53 -13.35 20.33 17.07
CA GLY A 53 -14.12 19.11 17.30
C GLY A 53 -14.97 18.66 16.09
N ASN A 54 -14.65 19.13 14.90
CA ASN A 54 -15.45 18.89 13.67
C ASN A 54 -14.95 17.73 12.81
N HIS A 55 -14.17 16.80 13.40
CA HIS A 55 -13.75 15.56 12.79
C HIS A 55 -14.91 14.57 12.62
N TRP A 56 -14.70 13.53 11.78
CA TRP A 56 -15.77 12.59 11.44
C TRP A 56 -16.04 11.51 12.50
N ASN A 57 -15.29 11.47 13.60
CA ASN A 57 -15.65 10.69 14.79
C ASN A 57 -16.73 11.42 15.63
N ASN A 58 -17.80 11.85 14.96
CA ASN A 58 -18.96 12.50 15.57
C ASN A 58 -20.25 11.91 14.98
N PRO A 59 -21.37 11.89 15.73
CA PRO A 59 -22.67 11.48 15.21
C PRO A 59 -23.25 12.54 14.26
N ALA A 60 -24.21 12.15 13.45
CA ALA A 60 -24.89 13.04 12.48
C ALA A 60 -25.55 14.25 13.17
N SER A 61 -25.99 14.10 14.42
CA SER A 61 -26.53 15.21 15.23
C SER A 61 -25.54 16.36 15.41
N VAL A 62 -24.24 16.06 15.52
CA VAL A 62 -23.14 17.04 15.61
C VAL A 62 -22.68 17.48 14.23
N MET A 63 -22.44 16.54 13.33
CA MET A 63 -21.91 16.81 11.97
C MET A 63 -22.95 17.47 11.06
N LYS A 64 -24.24 17.41 11.40
CA LYS A 64 -25.41 17.86 10.58
C LYS A 64 -25.52 17.11 9.24
N ARG A 65 -24.88 15.94 9.13
CA ARG A 65 -24.91 15.06 7.96
C ARG A 65 -24.53 13.63 8.36
N SER A 66 -25.10 12.66 7.64
CA SER A 66 -24.77 11.24 7.79
C SER A 66 -23.79 10.84 6.70
N VAL A 67 -22.51 10.90 7.00
CA VAL A 67 -21.44 10.56 6.06
C VAL A 67 -20.33 9.79 6.77
N CYS A 68 -19.69 8.89 6.04
CA CYS A 68 -18.46 8.21 6.45
C CYS A 68 -17.76 7.61 5.24
N VAL A 69 -16.44 7.59 5.26
CA VAL A 69 -15.60 6.84 4.33
C VAL A 69 -14.68 5.91 5.13
N HIS A 70 -13.98 4.99 4.46
CA HIS A 70 -13.07 4.11 5.15
C HIS A 70 -11.78 4.81 5.57
N SER A 71 -11.28 5.75 4.75
CA SER A 71 -9.99 6.38 5.03
C SER A 71 -9.90 7.79 4.48
N PHE A 72 -8.96 8.55 5.07
CA PHE A 72 -8.50 9.84 4.56
C PHE A 72 -7.02 9.77 4.22
N ILE A 73 -6.59 10.54 3.21
CA ILE A 73 -5.19 10.73 2.82
C ILE A 73 -4.87 12.22 2.88
N GLY A 74 -3.86 12.59 3.66
CA GLY A 74 -3.45 13.97 3.86
C GLY A 74 -2.29 14.11 4.82
N TYR A 75 -1.94 15.33 5.19
CA TYR A 75 -0.86 15.61 6.14
C TYR A 75 -1.18 15.13 7.56
N ASP A 76 -0.24 14.41 8.16
CA ASP A 76 -0.22 14.12 9.59
C ASP A 76 0.31 15.33 10.40
N LYS A 77 0.52 15.15 11.71
CA LYS A 77 1.05 16.21 12.59
C LYS A 77 2.47 16.67 12.25
N ASN A 78 3.23 15.86 11.54
CA ASN A 78 4.62 16.14 11.16
C ASN A 78 4.74 16.66 9.72
N GLY A 79 3.61 16.83 9.01
CA GLY A 79 3.60 17.27 7.62
C GLY A 79 3.88 16.15 6.61
N ALA A 80 3.88 14.89 7.02
CA ALA A 80 3.99 13.77 6.10
C ALA A 80 2.61 13.37 5.58
N VAL A 81 2.50 13.05 4.28
CA VAL A 81 1.25 12.52 3.72
C VAL A 81 1.10 11.06 4.15
N ARG A 82 -0.01 10.76 4.81
CA ARG A 82 -0.33 9.43 5.32
C ARG A 82 -1.78 9.05 5.06
N VAL A 83 -2.05 7.74 5.16
CA VAL A 83 -3.41 7.20 5.17
C VAL A 83 -3.87 7.02 6.61
N ALA A 84 -5.10 7.48 6.91
CA ALA A 84 -5.76 7.24 8.19
C ALA A 84 -7.07 6.48 7.96
N ASN A 85 -7.16 5.23 8.42
CA ASN A 85 -8.35 4.39 8.34
C ASN A 85 -9.26 4.66 9.53
N ILE A 86 -10.51 5.06 9.24
CA ILE A 86 -11.51 5.44 10.25
C ILE A 86 -12.72 4.51 10.30
N LEU A 87 -12.85 3.58 9.36
CA LEU A 87 -13.93 2.58 9.31
C LEU A 87 -13.35 1.22 8.91
N PRO A 88 -13.73 0.10 9.57
CA PRO A 88 -13.31 -1.22 9.15
C PRO A 88 -13.69 -1.51 7.70
N TYR A 89 -12.77 -2.06 6.88
CA TYR A 89 -13.00 -2.27 5.44
C TYR A 89 -14.12 -3.27 5.11
N ASN A 90 -14.57 -4.05 6.09
CA ASN A 90 -15.72 -4.95 5.97
C ASN A 90 -17.04 -4.34 6.45
N TYR A 91 -17.08 -3.01 6.67
CA TYR A 91 -18.29 -2.26 6.97
C TYR A 91 -18.71 -1.44 5.75
N CYS A 92 -20.01 -1.38 5.48
CA CYS A 92 -20.54 -0.43 4.50
C CYS A 92 -20.26 1.00 4.96
N CYS A 93 -19.78 1.86 4.05
CA CYS A 93 -19.63 3.29 4.33
C CYS A 93 -20.78 4.11 3.73
N TRP A 94 -20.80 5.42 3.99
CA TRP A 94 -21.84 6.35 3.54
C TRP A 94 -21.22 7.55 2.81
N GLY A 95 -20.31 7.29 1.84
CA GLY A 95 -19.53 8.35 1.17
C GLY A 95 -20.09 8.76 -0.19
N VAL A 96 -20.54 7.80 -1.03
CA VAL A 96 -20.83 8.06 -2.44
C VAL A 96 -22.29 8.45 -2.75
N GLY A 97 -23.19 8.38 -1.75
CA GLY A 97 -24.62 8.62 -1.98
C GLY A 97 -25.26 7.47 -2.80
N SER A 98 -26.25 7.83 -3.64
CA SER A 98 -26.98 6.87 -4.47
C SER A 98 -27.21 7.41 -5.89
N GLY A 99 -27.33 6.51 -6.85
CA GLY A 99 -27.66 6.78 -8.24
C GLY A 99 -28.88 6.00 -8.71
N SER A 100 -29.14 6.02 -10.02
CA SER A 100 -30.32 5.41 -10.64
C SER A 100 -30.37 3.88 -10.56
N LYS A 101 -29.21 3.21 -10.35
CA LYS A 101 -29.09 1.76 -10.26
C LYS A 101 -28.83 1.25 -8.84
N GLY A 102 -28.57 2.14 -7.89
CA GLY A 102 -28.25 1.78 -6.51
C GLY A 102 -27.15 2.62 -5.89
N SER A 103 -26.31 2.01 -5.05
CA SER A 103 -25.25 2.71 -4.35
C SER A 103 -24.03 1.82 -4.09
N TYR A 104 -22.85 2.32 -4.42
CA TYR A 104 -21.59 1.69 -4.01
C TYR A 104 -21.34 1.72 -2.49
N ASN A 105 -22.20 2.35 -1.72
CA ASN A 105 -22.22 2.18 -0.27
C ASN A 105 -22.61 0.75 0.16
N TYR A 106 -23.41 0.04 -0.67
CA TYR A 106 -24.09 -1.19 -0.23
C TYR A 106 -23.97 -2.39 -1.18
N ASN A 107 -24.36 -2.23 -2.45
CA ASN A 107 -24.43 -3.35 -3.40
C ASN A 107 -24.31 -2.87 -4.86
N PRO A 108 -23.19 -3.20 -5.54
CA PRO A 108 -21.97 -3.77 -4.94
C PRO A 108 -21.33 -2.75 -3.98
N ALA A 109 -20.77 -3.23 -2.86
CA ALA A 109 -20.17 -2.34 -1.86
C ALA A 109 -18.70 -2.09 -2.16
N TYR A 110 -18.29 -0.82 -2.18
CA TYR A 110 -16.93 -0.40 -2.49
C TYR A 110 -16.24 0.20 -1.26
N ILE A 111 -14.96 -0.04 -1.11
CA ILE A 111 -14.12 0.71 -0.18
C ILE A 111 -14.04 2.14 -0.71
N GLN A 112 -14.15 3.13 0.16
CA GLN A 112 -14.15 4.54 -0.22
C GLN A 112 -13.15 5.32 0.62
N PHE A 113 -12.42 6.23 -0.01
CA PHE A 113 -11.48 7.09 0.71
C PHE A 113 -11.46 8.50 0.12
N GLU A 114 -11.12 9.46 0.96
CA GLU A 114 -11.02 10.87 0.65
C GLU A 114 -9.57 11.32 0.58
N MET A 115 -9.17 11.97 -0.48
CA MET A 115 -7.94 12.74 -0.51
C MET A 115 -8.22 14.14 0.00
N CYS A 116 -7.51 14.59 1.03
CA CYS A 116 -7.66 15.94 1.56
C CYS A 116 -7.18 16.97 0.53
N GLU A 117 -7.98 17.95 0.19
CA GLU A 117 -7.61 19.00 -0.77
C GLU A 117 -6.91 20.18 -0.08
N ASP A 118 -6.07 20.93 -0.85
CA ASP A 118 -5.26 22.06 -0.39
C ASP A 118 -5.48 23.30 -1.23
N GLY A 119 -6.42 23.87 -1.55
CA GLY A 119 -6.59 25.03 -2.44
C GLY A 119 -6.37 24.74 -3.92
N LEU A 120 -6.15 23.49 -4.29
CA LEU A 120 -6.19 22.91 -5.63
C LEU A 120 -5.04 23.30 -6.59
N THR A 121 -3.98 23.98 -6.11
CA THR A 121 -2.90 24.51 -6.96
C THR A 121 -1.50 24.05 -6.59
N ASN A 122 -1.31 23.45 -5.42
CA ASN A 122 0.00 22.98 -4.97
C ASN A 122 0.34 21.63 -5.61
N LYS A 123 1.17 21.67 -6.65
CA LYS A 123 1.58 20.48 -7.39
C LYS A 123 2.33 19.46 -6.53
N ALA A 124 3.22 19.92 -5.65
CA ALA A 124 4.01 19.02 -4.81
C ALA A 124 3.10 18.26 -3.82
N TYR A 125 2.11 18.92 -3.23
CA TYR A 125 1.13 18.27 -2.37
C TYR A 125 0.26 17.28 -3.16
N PHE A 126 -0.27 17.72 -4.31
CA PHE A 126 -1.04 16.85 -5.19
C PHE A 126 -0.28 15.57 -5.54
N GLU A 127 0.98 15.68 -5.96
CA GLU A 127 1.82 14.53 -6.31
C GLU A 127 2.02 13.59 -5.11
N ALA A 128 2.29 14.12 -3.93
CA ALA A 128 2.47 13.32 -2.72
C ALA A 128 1.18 12.57 -2.31
N VAL A 129 0.02 13.22 -2.37
CA VAL A 129 -1.28 12.58 -2.06
C VAL A 129 -1.66 11.56 -3.12
N ARG A 130 -1.48 11.88 -4.41
CA ARG A 130 -1.71 10.97 -5.54
C ARG A 130 -0.86 9.71 -5.40
N ASP A 131 0.43 9.84 -5.16
CA ASP A 131 1.35 8.70 -5.06
C ASP A 131 1.01 7.83 -3.85
N THR A 132 0.62 8.44 -2.73
CA THR A 132 0.11 7.73 -1.55
C THR A 132 -1.20 7.00 -1.87
N ALA A 133 -2.12 7.62 -2.61
CA ALA A 133 -3.39 7.01 -3.04
C ALA A 133 -3.17 5.83 -4.00
N ILE A 134 -2.21 5.93 -4.94
CA ILE A 134 -1.81 4.83 -5.82
C ILE A 134 -1.29 3.65 -5.00
N GLU A 135 -0.41 3.90 -4.04
CA GLU A 135 0.13 2.86 -3.16
C GLU A 135 -0.97 2.22 -2.30
N TYR A 136 -1.89 3.03 -1.80
CA TYR A 136 -3.03 2.56 -1.01
C TYR A 136 -4.01 1.72 -1.84
N CYS A 137 -4.37 2.13 -3.05
CA CYS A 137 -5.20 1.33 -3.94
C CYS A 137 -4.53 0.00 -4.32
N ALA A 138 -3.22 0.00 -4.60
CA ALA A 138 -2.47 -1.24 -4.87
C ALA A 138 -2.50 -2.18 -3.66
N TYR A 139 -2.33 -1.65 -2.44
CA TYR A 139 -2.47 -2.42 -1.20
C TYR A 139 -3.89 -3.03 -1.07
N LEU A 140 -4.95 -2.24 -1.26
CA LEU A 140 -6.34 -2.71 -1.16
C LEU A 140 -6.69 -3.75 -2.24
N CYS A 141 -6.23 -3.55 -3.48
CA CYS A 141 -6.42 -4.50 -4.56
C CYS A 141 -5.82 -5.87 -4.22
N LYS A 142 -4.61 -5.89 -3.66
CA LYS A 142 -3.92 -7.13 -3.27
C LYS A 142 -4.60 -7.79 -2.06
N GLU A 143 -4.93 -7.01 -1.03
CA GLU A 143 -5.52 -7.52 0.21
C GLU A 143 -6.92 -8.13 0.01
N TYR A 144 -7.73 -7.51 -0.86
CA TYR A 144 -9.14 -7.90 -1.08
C TYR A 144 -9.38 -8.58 -2.42
N GLY A 145 -8.36 -8.80 -3.24
CA GLY A 145 -8.49 -9.42 -4.57
C GLY A 145 -9.29 -8.56 -5.54
N LEU A 146 -9.16 -7.22 -5.48
CA LEU A 146 -9.95 -6.30 -6.30
C LEU A 146 -9.27 -6.06 -7.65
N SER A 147 -10.08 -5.96 -8.73
CA SER A 147 -9.60 -5.52 -10.03
C SER A 147 -9.33 -4.01 -10.02
N VAL A 148 -8.25 -3.59 -10.70
CA VAL A 148 -7.96 -2.17 -10.96
C VAL A 148 -9.09 -1.51 -11.75
N ASP A 149 -9.79 -2.26 -12.60
CA ASP A 149 -10.92 -1.76 -13.39
C ASP A 149 -12.13 -1.38 -12.51
N ASN A 150 -12.19 -1.88 -11.27
CA ASN A 150 -13.19 -1.53 -10.27
C ASN A 150 -12.75 -0.37 -9.35
N ILE A 151 -11.74 0.39 -9.76
CA ILE A 151 -11.38 1.66 -9.12
C ILE A 151 -12.04 2.78 -9.92
N VAL A 152 -12.96 3.48 -9.30
CA VAL A 152 -13.73 4.55 -9.94
C VAL A 152 -13.65 5.85 -9.13
N SER A 153 -13.82 7.00 -9.78
CA SER A 153 -14.06 8.26 -9.07
C SER A 153 -15.53 8.39 -8.63
N HIS A 154 -15.85 9.34 -7.77
CA HIS A 154 -17.24 9.67 -7.44
C HIS A 154 -18.01 10.08 -8.72
N ARG A 155 -17.38 10.87 -9.59
CA ARG A 155 -17.93 11.24 -10.88
C ARG A 155 -18.26 10.03 -11.76
N GLU A 156 -17.34 9.06 -11.84
CA GLU A 156 -17.57 7.81 -12.58
C GLU A 156 -18.65 6.95 -11.92
N ALA A 157 -18.70 6.89 -10.57
CA ALA A 157 -19.74 6.18 -9.83
C ALA A 157 -21.14 6.76 -10.15
N HIS A 158 -21.26 8.09 -10.26
CA HIS A 158 -22.50 8.74 -10.72
C HIS A 158 -22.84 8.34 -12.15
N ALA A 159 -21.92 8.45 -13.09
CA ALA A 159 -22.14 8.08 -14.50
C ALA A 159 -22.56 6.60 -14.66
N LEU A 160 -22.03 5.71 -13.81
CA LEU A 160 -22.40 4.30 -13.76
C LEU A 160 -23.77 4.05 -13.09
N GLY A 161 -24.34 5.04 -12.39
CA GLY A 161 -25.63 4.96 -11.73
C GLY A 161 -25.58 4.47 -10.28
N TYR A 162 -24.41 4.51 -9.62
CA TYR A 162 -24.22 4.02 -8.25
C TYR A 162 -23.74 5.09 -7.25
N GLY A 163 -23.72 6.34 -7.64
CA GLY A 163 -23.33 7.47 -6.81
C GLY A 163 -24.17 8.71 -7.09
N SER A 164 -24.18 9.65 -6.14
CA SER A 164 -24.76 10.98 -6.31
C SER A 164 -23.94 11.83 -7.29
N ASN A 165 -24.52 12.90 -7.80
CA ASN A 165 -23.88 13.78 -8.80
C ASN A 165 -22.82 14.67 -8.13
N HIS A 166 -21.58 14.16 -8.08
CA HIS A 166 -20.41 14.90 -7.62
C HIS A 166 -19.27 14.75 -8.64
N GLY A 167 -18.35 15.72 -8.65
CA GLY A 167 -17.28 15.79 -9.65
C GLY A 167 -15.90 15.43 -9.12
N ASP A 168 -15.81 14.97 -7.88
CA ASP A 168 -14.55 14.62 -7.20
C ASP A 168 -14.06 13.22 -7.59
N PRO A 169 -12.76 12.99 -7.59
CA PRO A 169 -11.65 13.94 -7.48
C PRO A 169 -11.30 14.63 -8.81
N ASP A 170 -12.02 14.34 -9.90
CA ASP A 170 -11.73 14.82 -11.26
C ASP A 170 -11.67 16.35 -11.32
N ASN A 171 -12.49 17.06 -10.52
CA ASN A 171 -12.49 18.53 -10.45
C ASN A 171 -11.17 19.11 -9.93
N TRP A 172 -10.47 18.41 -9.04
CA TRP A 172 -9.15 18.77 -8.57
C TRP A 172 -8.07 18.34 -9.56
N TRP A 173 -8.12 17.09 -10.02
CA TRP A 173 -7.08 16.46 -10.83
C TRP A 173 -6.89 17.12 -12.20
N LYS A 174 -7.96 17.66 -12.82
CA LYS A 174 -7.85 18.38 -14.09
C LYS A 174 -6.89 19.56 -14.05
N ASN A 175 -6.69 20.19 -12.87
CA ASN A 175 -5.76 21.30 -12.70
C ASN A 175 -4.29 20.87 -12.90
N PHE A 176 -4.03 19.57 -12.81
CA PHE A 176 -2.71 18.94 -13.02
C PHE A 176 -2.68 18.04 -14.26
N SER A 177 -3.68 18.16 -15.15
CA SER A 177 -3.82 17.31 -16.36
C SER A 177 -3.77 15.82 -16.02
N TYR A 178 -4.36 15.41 -14.88
CA TYR A 178 -4.39 14.05 -14.38
C TYR A 178 -5.79 13.46 -14.46
N THR A 179 -5.89 12.16 -14.81
CA THR A 179 -7.19 11.48 -15.05
C THR A 179 -7.27 10.15 -14.28
N MET A 180 -8.50 9.62 -14.15
CA MET A 180 -8.71 8.28 -13.57
C MET A 180 -8.03 7.17 -14.37
N ASP A 181 -7.92 7.28 -15.69
CA ASP A 181 -7.19 6.30 -16.51
C ASP A 181 -5.69 6.31 -16.19
N MET A 182 -5.10 7.49 -16.03
CA MET A 182 -3.70 7.61 -15.58
C MET A 182 -3.52 7.03 -14.18
N PHE A 183 -4.48 7.25 -13.28
CA PHE A 183 -4.45 6.71 -11.93
C PHE A 183 -4.53 5.19 -11.94
N ARG A 184 -5.49 4.58 -12.65
CA ARG A 184 -5.62 3.14 -12.80
C ARG A 184 -4.36 2.52 -13.43
N ALA A 185 -3.80 3.15 -14.46
CA ALA A 185 -2.55 2.69 -15.06
C ALA A 185 -1.38 2.70 -14.06
N ALA A 186 -1.29 3.74 -13.21
CA ALA A 186 -0.26 3.83 -12.18
C ALA A 186 -0.45 2.75 -11.07
N VAL A 187 -1.69 2.49 -10.63
CA VAL A 187 -2.00 1.41 -9.69
C VAL A 187 -1.62 0.05 -10.28
N LYS A 188 -1.98 -0.20 -11.55
CA LYS A 188 -1.62 -1.43 -12.27
C LYS A 188 -0.10 -1.62 -12.37
N ALA A 189 0.63 -0.55 -12.67
CA ALA A 189 2.09 -0.57 -12.71
C ALA A 189 2.69 -0.86 -11.32
N LYS A 190 2.11 -0.28 -10.25
CA LYS A 190 2.54 -0.54 -8.86
C LYS A 190 2.32 -1.99 -8.46
N LEU A 191 1.17 -2.58 -8.80
CA LEU A 191 0.87 -4.00 -8.57
C LEU A 191 1.86 -4.90 -9.33
N ALA A 192 2.05 -4.66 -10.62
CA ALA A 192 3.00 -5.42 -11.43
C ALA A 192 4.45 -5.33 -10.91
N ALA A 193 4.83 -4.20 -10.32
CA ALA A 193 6.14 -4.04 -9.69
C ALA A 193 6.25 -4.82 -8.35
N GLN A 194 5.12 -5.01 -7.64
CA GLN A 194 5.08 -5.81 -6.41
C GLN A 194 5.02 -7.31 -6.67
N ASP A 195 4.43 -7.73 -7.80
CA ASP A 195 4.31 -9.13 -8.21
C ASP A 195 5.55 -9.64 -8.97
N LYS A 196 6.38 -8.73 -9.45
CA LYS A 196 7.70 -9.14 -9.92
C LYS A 196 8.49 -9.64 -8.71
N PRO A 197 8.99 -10.90 -8.72
CA PRO A 197 10.05 -11.28 -7.79
C PRO A 197 11.07 -10.16 -7.86
N ALA A 198 11.53 -9.66 -6.72
CA ALA A 198 12.51 -8.58 -6.70
C ALA A 198 13.60 -8.93 -7.72
N GLU A 199 13.52 -8.32 -8.90
CA GLU A 199 14.50 -8.53 -9.95
C GLU A 199 15.80 -8.04 -9.31
N GLN A 200 16.66 -8.98 -8.93
CA GLN A 200 17.99 -8.63 -8.48
C GLN A 200 18.55 -7.75 -9.59
N PRO A 201 18.93 -6.51 -9.32
CA PRO A 201 19.50 -5.66 -10.36
C PRO A 201 20.63 -6.46 -10.99
N LYS A 202 20.51 -6.77 -12.29
CA LYS A 202 21.61 -7.33 -13.07
C LYS A 202 22.81 -6.46 -12.74
N PRO A 203 23.96 -7.02 -12.35
CA PRO A 203 25.10 -6.23 -11.95
C PRO A 203 25.50 -5.33 -13.13
N SER A 204 25.15 -4.05 -13.04
CA SER A 204 25.82 -3.05 -13.86
C SER A 204 27.24 -3.00 -13.34
N LYS A 205 28.23 -3.09 -14.22
CA LYS A 205 29.65 -3.28 -13.89
C LYS A 205 30.27 -2.20 -13.00
N ASP A 206 29.51 -1.15 -12.61
CA ASP A 206 30.05 0.03 -11.93
C ASP A 206 29.26 0.56 -10.72
N LYS A 207 28.40 -0.24 -10.05
CA LYS A 207 27.78 0.22 -8.80
C LYS A 207 28.14 -0.67 -7.62
N THR A 208 28.69 -0.05 -6.57
CA THR A 208 28.94 -0.69 -5.28
C THR A 208 27.63 -1.25 -4.70
N LEU A 209 27.57 -2.56 -4.48
CA LEU A 209 26.40 -3.23 -3.86
C LEU A 209 26.68 -3.49 -2.37
N TYR A 210 25.74 -3.07 -1.54
CA TYR A 210 25.73 -3.35 -0.10
C TYR A 210 25.03 -4.69 0.14
N ARG A 211 25.79 -5.70 0.56
CA ARG A 211 25.33 -7.08 0.78
C ARG A 211 25.12 -7.32 2.26
N VAL A 212 23.91 -7.78 2.63
CA VAL A 212 23.59 -8.16 4.01
C VAL A 212 23.92 -9.63 4.18
N GLN A 213 24.84 -9.94 5.08
CA GLN A 213 25.29 -11.31 5.40
C GLN A 213 24.92 -11.66 6.85
N THR A 214 24.55 -12.91 7.07
CA THR A 214 24.26 -13.47 8.39
C THR A 214 24.90 -14.85 8.52
N GLY A 215 26.00 -14.94 9.19
CA GLY A 215 26.79 -16.16 9.38
C GLY A 215 27.82 -16.44 8.28
N ALA A 216 28.95 -16.98 8.72
CA ALA A 216 30.04 -17.45 7.88
C ALA A 216 30.58 -18.76 8.48
N PHE A 217 30.70 -19.83 7.67
CA PHE A 217 30.97 -21.17 8.12
C PHE A 217 32.09 -21.81 7.29
N SER A 218 32.94 -22.62 7.93
CA SER A 218 33.92 -23.44 7.24
C SER A 218 33.31 -24.65 6.52
N LYS A 219 32.12 -25.09 6.94
CA LYS A 219 31.39 -26.21 6.33
C LYS A 219 30.15 -25.73 5.63
N LYS A 220 29.95 -26.12 4.35
CA LYS A 220 28.78 -25.78 3.53
C LYS A 220 27.46 -26.19 4.21
N SER A 221 27.45 -27.39 4.87
CA SER A 221 26.25 -27.88 5.55
C SER A 221 25.71 -26.93 6.62
N ASN A 222 26.60 -26.26 7.37
CA ASN A 222 26.18 -25.31 8.41
C ASN A 222 25.58 -24.02 7.79
N ALA A 223 26.15 -23.57 6.67
CA ALA A 223 25.58 -22.44 5.91
C ALA A 223 24.20 -22.80 5.33
N THR A 224 24.06 -24.04 4.81
CA THR A 224 22.77 -24.53 4.30
C THR A 224 21.72 -24.58 5.41
N ALA A 225 22.06 -25.15 6.57
CA ALA A 225 21.14 -25.21 7.71
C ALA A 225 20.66 -23.81 8.19
N LEU A 226 21.55 -22.80 8.17
CA LEU A 226 21.16 -21.43 8.49
C LEU A 226 20.27 -20.83 7.37
N ALA A 227 20.61 -21.05 6.11
CA ALA A 227 19.82 -20.57 4.97
C ALA A 227 18.40 -21.14 4.98
N ASP A 228 18.22 -22.42 5.32
CA ASP A 228 16.91 -23.06 5.42
C ASP A 228 16.07 -22.49 6.57
N LYS A 229 16.70 -22.23 7.73
CA LYS A 229 16.03 -21.54 8.86
C LYS A 229 15.56 -20.14 8.48
N LEU A 230 16.37 -19.38 7.76
CA LEU A 230 16.02 -18.04 7.31
C LEU A 230 14.89 -18.06 6.28
N LYS A 231 14.91 -19.02 5.34
CA LYS A 231 13.82 -19.22 4.38
C LYS A 231 12.50 -19.57 5.08
N ALA A 232 12.56 -20.45 6.09
CA ALA A 232 11.38 -20.76 6.90
C ALA A 232 10.85 -19.55 7.68
N ALA A 233 11.73 -18.60 8.02
CA ALA A 233 11.37 -17.31 8.63
C ALA A 233 10.97 -16.22 7.61
N GLY A 234 10.84 -16.55 6.30
CA GLY A 234 10.40 -15.65 5.25
C GLY A 234 11.49 -14.75 4.64
N PHE A 235 12.77 -15.11 4.84
CA PHE A 235 13.90 -14.37 4.26
C PHE A 235 14.50 -15.14 3.08
N ASP A 236 14.53 -14.53 1.90
CA ASP A 236 15.26 -15.09 0.76
C ASP A 236 16.77 -15.07 1.01
N THR A 237 17.42 -16.23 0.80
CA THR A 237 18.84 -16.41 1.08
C THR A 237 19.57 -17.11 -0.04
N TYR A 238 20.86 -16.80 -0.16
CA TYR A 238 21.78 -17.56 -0.99
C TYR A 238 23.15 -17.69 -0.29
N ILE A 239 23.91 -18.72 -0.67
CA ILE A 239 25.20 -18.99 -0.09
C ILE A 239 26.30 -18.56 -1.06
N VAL A 240 27.26 -17.80 -0.59
CA VAL A 240 28.45 -17.40 -1.35
C VAL A 240 29.71 -17.96 -0.68
N GLN A 241 30.67 -18.39 -1.48
CA GLN A 241 32.00 -18.78 -1.01
C GLN A 241 32.95 -17.59 -1.15
N SER A 242 33.70 -17.30 -0.11
CA SER A 242 34.74 -16.28 -0.09
C SER A 242 35.92 -16.83 0.69
N GLY A 243 36.98 -17.21 -0.04
CA GLY A 243 38.07 -18.03 0.52
C GLY A 243 37.55 -19.37 1.02
N ASN A 244 37.90 -19.74 2.24
CA ASN A 244 37.52 -21.03 2.87
C ASN A 244 36.18 -20.96 3.63
N LEU A 245 35.39 -19.85 3.46
CA LEU A 245 34.15 -19.64 4.20
C LEU A 245 32.93 -19.63 3.28
N TYR A 246 31.88 -20.34 3.72
CA TYR A 246 30.53 -20.29 3.19
C TYR A 246 29.72 -19.27 3.97
N LYS A 247 29.29 -18.18 3.29
CA LYS A 247 28.56 -17.06 3.90
C LYS A 247 27.11 -17.08 3.44
N VAL A 248 26.19 -16.96 4.38
CA VAL A 248 24.77 -16.82 4.07
C VAL A 248 24.46 -15.33 3.83
N GLN A 249 23.90 -15.01 2.68
CA GLN A 249 23.60 -13.64 2.26
C GLN A 249 22.10 -13.47 2.06
N VAL A 250 21.55 -12.34 2.59
CA VAL A 250 20.13 -11.96 2.54
C VAL A 250 19.99 -10.63 1.81
N GLY A 251 20.08 -10.69 0.49
CA GLY A 251 19.98 -9.52 -0.38
C GLY A 251 21.28 -8.77 -0.66
N ALA A 252 21.23 -7.99 -1.74
CA ALA A 252 22.28 -7.06 -2.16
C ALA A 252 21.59 -5.79 -2.69
N TYR A 253 21.97 -4.62 -2.17
CA TYR A 253 21.28 -3.35 -2.37
C TYR A 253 22.22 -2.30 -2.96
N SER A 254 21.74 -1.53 -3.92
CA SER A 254 22.47 -0.39 -4.48
C SER A 254 22.43 0.85 -3.55
N VAL A 255 21.48 0.89 -2.62
CA VAL A 255 21.31 1.96 -1.62
C VAL A 255 21.62 1.40 -0.24
N LYS A 256 22.56 2.01 0.47
CA LYS A 256 22.99 1.55 1.81
C LYS A 256 21.82 1.49 2.81
N ALA A 257 20.93 2.49 2.80
CA ALA A 257 19.77 2.52 3.69
C ALA A 257 18.86 1.30 3.56
N ASN A 258 18.72 0.71 2.35
CA ASN A 258 17.93 -0.50 2.15
C ASN A 258 18.63 -1.74 2.74
N ALA A 259 19.95 -1.79 2.68
CA ALA A 259 20.73 -2.83 3.36
C ALA A 259 20.64 -2.69 4.89
N ASP A 260 20.72 -1.47 5.41
CA ASP A 260 20.57 -1.18 6.85
C ASP A 260 19.17 -1.60 7.35
N ALA A 261 18.11 -1.32 6.58
CA ALA A 261 16.73 -1.72 6.90
C ALA A 261 16.56 -3.26 6.92
N MET A 262 17.17 -3.98 5.97
CA MET A 262 17.16 -5.45 5.98
C MET A 262 17.93 -6.01 7.16
N ALA A 263 19.10 -5.44 7.48
CA ALA A 263 19.89 -5.83 8.64
C ALA A 263 19.11 -5.63 9.95
N ALA A 264 18.35 -4.53 10.07
CA ALA A 264 17.49 -4.28 11.23
C ALA A 264 16.37 -5.34 11.35
N LYS A 265 15.72 -5.73 10.24
CA LYS A 265 14.71 -6.79 10.22
C LYS A 265 15.26 -8.14 10.67
N LEU A 266 16.46 -8.51 10.20
CA LEU A 266 17.13 -9.74 10.59
C LEU A 266 17.52 -9.73 12.07
N LYS A 267 18.04 -8.61 12.58
CA LYS A 267 18.34 -8.46 14.02
C LYS A 267 17.09 -8.58 14.88
N ALA A 268 15.98 -7.98 14.47
CA ALA A 268 14.70 -8.11 15.15
C ALA A 268 14.19 -9.56 15.16
N ALA A 269 14.53 -10.36 14.15
CA ALA A 269 14.25 -11.79 14.07
C ALA A 269 15.31 -12.67 14.80
N GLY A 270 16.28 -12.07 15.51
CA GLY A 270 17.28 -12.79 16.30
C GLY A 270 18.51 -13.26 15.52
N TYR A 271 18.78 -12.71 14.33
CA TYR A 271 19.94 -13.07 13.52
C TYR A 271 21.00 -11.97 13.52
N ASP A 272 22.25 -12.32 13.80
CA ASP A 272 23.37 -11.39 13.63
C ASP A 272 23.59 -11.04 12.16
N THR A 273 23.93 -9.79 11.89
CA THR A 273 24.08 -9.28 10.52
C THR A 273 25.35 -8.47 10.33
N PHE A 274 25.90 -8.56 9.12
CA PHE A 274 27.03 -7.78 8.66
C PHE A 274 26.78 -7.25 7.23
N ILE A 275 27.05 -5.98 7.00
CA ILE A 275 26.92 -5.37 5.67
C ILE A 275 28.32 -5.22 5.05
N THR A 276 28.47 -5.71 3.82
CA THR A 276 29.73 -5.65 3.08
C THR A 276 29.51 -5.24 1.61
N THR A 277 30.49 -4.60 1.03
CA THR A 277 30.54 -4.33 -0.42
C THR A 277 31.31 -5.41 -1.19
N LYS A 278 32.02 -6.32 -0.48
CA LYS A 278 32.77 -7.42 -1.09
C LYS A 278 31.83 -8.51 -1.61
N SER A 279 32.10 -9.01 -2.81
CA SER A 279 31.40 -10.16 -3.39
C SER A 279 32.11 -11.48 -3.04
N GLY A 280 31.37 -12.58 -3.14
CA GLY A 280 31.90 -13.95 -3.15
C GLY A 280 31.36 -14.70 -4.34
N THR A 281 31.88 -15.89 -4.63
CA THR A 281 31.37 -16.78 -5.67
C THR A 281 30.14 -17.52 -5.17
N ALA A 282 29.04 -17.52 -5.91
CA ALA A 282 27.83 -18.28 -5.55
C ALA A 282 28.14 -19.78 -5.45
N VAL A 283 27.66 -20.44 -4.39
CA VAL A 283 27.90 -21.87 -4.16
C VAL A 283 26.58 -22.61 -4.21
N GLY A 284 26.45 -23.51 -5.20
CA GLY A 284 25.30 -24.40 -5.33
C GLY A 284 24.17 -23.82 -6.16
N ALA A 285 24.51 -23.48 -7.42
CA ALA A 285 23.61 -23.71 -8.51
C ALA A 285 24.19 -24.90 -9.30
N ASP A 286 23.81 -26.10 -8.91
CA ASP A 286 23.70 -27.11 -9.93
C ASP A 286 22.63 -26.56 -10.88
N THR A 287 23.12 -26.15 -12.06
CA THR A 287 22.38 -25.93 -13.31
C THR A 287 21.11 -25.10 -13.20
N CYS A 288 21.23 -23.88 -13.71
CA CYS A 288 20.21 -23.19 -14.50
C CYS A 288 18.83 -23.85 -14.45
N LEU A 289 18.00 -23.47 -13.51
CA LEU A 289 16.57 -23.51 -13.72
C LEU A 289 16.09 -22.06 -13.75
N LEU A 290 16.05 -21.52 -14.96
CA LEU A 290 15.06 -20.57 -15.38
C LEU A 290 13.70 -21.12 -14.89
N TYR A 291 13.17 -20.60 -13.80
CA TYR A 291 11.79 -20.82 -13.43
C TYR A 291 10.94 -20.09 -14.46
N THR A 292 10.66 -20.80 -15.56
CA THR A 292 9.48 -20.52 -16.36
C THR A 292 8.31 -21.06 -15.57
N SER A 293 7.38 -20.18 -15.18
CA SER A 293 6.10 -20.54 -14.57
C SER A 293 5.47 -21.70 -15.32
N PRO A 294 4.96 -22.76 -14.67
CA PRO A 294 4.13 -23.74 -15.35
C PRO A 294 2.85 -23.07 -15.82
N SER A 295 2.63 -23.09 -17.13
CA SER A 295 1.34 -22.81 -17.76
C SER A 295 0.27 -23.71 -17.14
N PRO A 296 -0.96 -23.22 -16.89
CA PRO A 296 -2.06 -24.06 -16.45
C PRO A 296 -2.34 -25.11 -17.52
N ARG A 297 -2.25 -26.37 -17.16
CA ARG A 297 -2.68 -27.47 -18.05
C ARG A 297 -4.19 -27.48 -18.16
N ASP A 298 -4.69 -27.42 -19.37
CA ASP A 298 -6.08 -27.72 -19.72
C ASP A 298 -6.46 -29.12 -19.20
N PRO A 299 -7.68 -29.30 -18.66
CA PRO A 299 -8.17 -30.65 -18.34
C PRO A 299 -8.47 -31.38 -19.64
N LYS A 300 -7.77 -32.47 -19.88
CA LYS A 300 -8.16 -33.43 -20.91
C LYS A 300 -9.47 -34.11 -20.51
N THR A 301 -10.48 -33.89 -21.33
CA THR A 301 -11.69 -34.71 -21.43
C THR A 301 -11.36 -36.16 -21.73
N SER A 302 -11.87 -37.04 -20.96
CA SER A 302 -12.30 -38.43 -21.30
C SER A 302 -13.51 -38.78 -20.50
#